data_68c72351ad5e04ca428331f33e5de9c7
#
_entry.id   68c72351ad5e04ca428331f33e5de9c7
#
_cell.length_a   1.000
_cell.length_b   1.000
_cell.length_c   1.000
_cell.angle_alpha   90.00
_cell.angle_beta   90.00
_cell.angle_gamma   90.00
#
_symmetry.space_group_name_H-M   'P 1'
#
loop_
_entity.id
_entity.type
_entity.pdbx_description
1 polymer ?
#
loop_
_entity_poly.entity_id
_entity_poly.type
_entity_poly.pdbx_seq_one_letter_code
_entity_poly.pdbx_strand_id
1 'polypeptide(L)'
;MALILNIDTSTAVCSVALAKDGQTIALKENNEGLNHSVLLGTYVNEILQENNLTVAALDAVAVSMGPGSYTGLRIGVSMAKGLCYGAGKPLIAVPTLQALALSVANQYQEEALYCPMIDARRMEVYTAFYNRSNHTVIDTKAEIIDENSFAELLATNVIYFFGNGSDKIKNTLTSPNAHFISGIETSARNLAPLAEQAWQNKQFVDVAYFEPFYLKDFVATTPKKKVL
;
A
#
# COMPACT_ATOMS: atom_id res chain seq x y z
N MET A 1 -9.05 18.52 11.79
CA MET A 1 -10.05 17.62 11.17
C MET A 1 -9.85 17.71 9.67
N ALA A 2 -9.47 16.60 9.02
CA ALA A 2 -9.23 16.62 7.58
C ALA A 2 -10.13 15.63 6.84
N LEU A 3 -10.60 16.03 5.66
CA LEU A 3 -11.34 15.20 4.71
C LEU A 3 -10.41 14.82 3.58
N ILE A 4 -9.93 13.57 3.57
CA ILE A 4 -8.87 13.10 2.69
C ILE A 4 -9.40 11.98 1.78
N LEU A 5 -9.17 12.11 0.48
CA LEU A 5 -9.38 11.04 -0.49
C LEU A 5 -8.10 10.20 -0.56
N ASN A 6 -8.22 8.90 -0.27
CA ASN A 6 -7.11 7.96 -0.27
C ASN A 6 -7.20 7.04 -1.50
N ILE A 7 -6.08 6.79 -2.18
CA ILE A 7 -5.98 5.99 -3.40
C ILE A 7 -4.91 4.92 -3.21
N ASP A 8 -5.27 3.66 -3.42
CA ASP A 8 -4.32 2.55 -3.46
C ASP A 8 -4.51 1.70 -4.72
N THR A 9 -3.43 1.59 -5.49
CA THR A 9 -3.32 0.78 -6.71
C THR A 9 -2.00 0.02 -6.73
N SER A 10 -1.40 -0.18 -5.56
CA SER A 10 -0.07 -0.76 -5.41
C SER A 10 0.00 -2.26 -5.68
N THR A 11 -1.13 -2.97 -5.65
CA THR A 11 -1.23 -4.42 -5.93
C THR A 11 -2.30 -4.69 -7.01
N ALA A 12 -2.90 -5.88 -7.03
CA ALA A 12 -4.04 -6.19 -7.90
C ALA A 12 -5.34 -5.47 -7.45
N VAL A 13 -5.40 -5.05 -6.20
CA VAL A 13 -6.56 -4.32 -5.65
C VAL A 13 -6.55 -2.88 -6.17
N CYS A 14 -7.68 -2.45 -6.74
CA CYS A 14 -7.97 -1.05 -7.04
C CYS A 14 -8.87 -0.52 -5.93
N SER A 15 -8.40 0.42 -5.14
CA SER A 15 -9.12 0.90 -3.97
C SER A 15 -9.09 2.42 -3.85
N VAL A 16 -10.25 3.01 -3.50
CA VAL A 16 -10.43 4.43 -3.18
C VAL A 16 -11.22 4.54 -1.89
N ALA A 17 -10.76 5.34 -0.95
CA ALA A 17 -11.43 5.59 0.31
C ALA A 17 -11.55 7.08 0.60
N LEU A 18 -12.72 7.52 1.04
CA LEU A 18 -12.89 8.83 1.64
C LEU A 18 -12.74 8.66 3.15
N ALA A 19 -11.87 9.45 3.75
CA ALA A 19 -11.63 9.43 5.18
C ALA A 19 -11.85 10.82 5.78
N LYS A 20 -12.38 10.83 6.99
CA LYS A 20 -12.51 12.03 7.83
C LYS A 20 -11.82 11.76 9.16
N ASP A 21 -10.92 12.64 9.55
CA ASP A 21 -10.17 12.53 10.82
C ASP A 21 -9.47 11.16 10.99
N GLY A 22 -8.89 10.63 9.90
CA GLY A 22 -8.20 9.35 9.89
C GLY A 22 -9.12 8.11 9.87
N GLN A 23 -10.44 8.29 9.88
CA GLN A 23 -11.42 7.20 9.82
C GLN A 23 -12.07 7.14 8.43
N THR A 24 -12.07 5.96 7.83
CA THR A 24 -12.74 5.74 6.54
C THR A 24 -14.25 5.83 6.68
N ILE A 25 -14.88 6.72 5.92
CA ILE A 25 -16.33 6.94 5.88
C ILE A 25 -16.99 6.40 4.62
N ALA A 26 -16.23 6.22 3.52
CA ALA A 26 -16.69 5.56 2.31
C ALA A 26 -15.53 4.81 1.65
N LEU A 27 -15.84 3.68 0.99
CA LEU A 27 -14.86 2.82 0.35
C LEU A 27 -15.43 2.21 -0.92
N LYS A 28 -14.64 2.24 -1.99
CA LYS A 28 -14.85 1.48 -3.23
C LYS A 28 -13.58 0.69 -3.52
N GLU A 29 -13.71 -0.61 -3.64
CA GLU A 29 -12.56 -1.46 -3.97
C GLU A 29 -12.96 -2.69 -4.80
N ASN A 30 -12.02 -3.15 -5.61
CA ASN A 30 -12.16 -4.35 -6.44
C ASN A 30 -10.82 -5.10 -6.47
N ASN A 31 -10.87 -6.40 -6.27
CA ASN A 31 -9.73 -7.31 -6.31
C ASN A 31 -9.81 -8.34 -7.46
N GLU A 32 -10.78 -8.19 -8.38
CA GLU A 32 -11.04 -9.13 -9.48
C GLU A 32 -10.21 -8.82 -10.74
N GLY A 33 -8.96 -8.38 -10.58
CA GLY A 33 -8.06 -8.21 -11.71
C GLY A 33 -7.49 -6.81 -11.92
N LEU A 34 -6.60 -6.68 -12.91
CA LEU A 34 -5.81 -5.48 -13.18
C LEU A 34 -6.60 -4.42 -13.98
N ASN A 35 -7.70 -3.93 -13.44
CA ASN A 35 -8.58 -2.95 -14.09
C ASN A 35 -8.41 -1.51 -13.56
N HIS A 36 -7.23 -1.17 -12.98
CA HIS A 36 -7.02 0.12 -12.34
C HIS A 36 -7.31 1.31 -13.25
N SER A 37 -6.89 1.27 -14.52
CA SER A 37 -7.11 2.36 -15.47
C SER A 37 -8.59 2.62 -15.80
N VAL A 38 -9.44 1.61 -15.64
CA VAL A 38 -10.89 1.71 -15.89
C VAL A 38 -11.64 2.11 -14.62
N LEU A 39 -11.33 1.44 -13.49
CA LEU A 39 -12.11 1.56 -12.27
C LEU A 39 -11.74 2.77 -11.43
N LEU A 40 -10.49 3.20 -11.42
CA LEU A 40 -10.03 4.23 -10.49
C LEU A 40 -10.80 5.55 -10.65
N GLY A 41 -10.94 6.04 -11.88
CA GLY A 41 -11.69 7.26 -12.15
C GLY A 41 -13.18 7.15 -11.80
N THR A 42 -13.77 5.99 -12.06
CA THR A 42 -15.16 5.68 -11.69
C THR A 42 -15.34 5.72 -10.17
N TYR A 43 -14.48 5.05 -9.42
CA TYR A 43 -14.56 4.99 -7.95
C TYR A 43 -14.36 6.35 -7.28
N VAL A 44 -13.42 7.16 -7.80
CA VAL A 44 -13.24 8.54 -7.33
C VAL A 44 -14.52 9.34 -7.54
N ASN A 45 -15.12 9.27 -8.75
CA ASN A 45 -16.34 10.01 -9.06
C ASN A 45 -17.54 9.54 -8.22
N GLU A 46 -17.74 8.22 -8.09
CA GLU A 46 -18.82 7.64 -7.30
C GLU A 46 -18.73 8.04 -5.82
N ILE A 47 -17.54 7.90 -5.20
CA ILE A 47 -17.34 8.29 -3.80
C ILE A 47 -17.68 9.76 -3.58
N LEU A 48 -17.24 10.65 -4.47
CA LEU A 48 -17.52 12.06 -4.34
C LEU A 48 -19.02 12.37 -4.53
N GLN A 49 -19.66 11.78 -5.52
CA GLN A 49 -21.10 11.98 -5.79
C GLN A 49 -21.98 11.43 -4.67
N GLU A 50 -21.73 10.21 -4.19
CA GLU A 50 -22.50 9.57 -3.12
C GLU A 50 -22.41 10.35 -1.79
N ASN A 51 -21.33 11.10 -1.60
CA ASN A 51 -21.13 11.94 -0.41
C ASN A 51 -21.46 13.43 -0.65
N ASN A 52 -22.02 13.79 -1.81
CA ASN A 52 -22.33 15.18 -2.20
C ASN A 52 -21.12 16.11 -2.14
N LEU A 53 -19.94 15.63 -2.56
CA LEU A 53 -18.67 16.34 -2.53
C LEU A 53 -18.14 16.62 -3.94
N THR A 54 -17.29 17.61 -4.01
CA THR A 54 -16.38 17.83 -5.15
C THR A 54 -14.93 17.71 -4.67
N VAL A 55 -13.97 17.57 -5.59
CA VAL A 55 -12.54 17.54 -5.24
C VAL A 55 -12.12 18.81 -4.48
N ALA A 56 -12.74 19.95 -4.79
CA ALA A 56 -12.46 21.22 -4.11
C ALA A 56 -12.85 21.20 -2.62
N ALA A 57 -13.80 20.35 -2.21
CA ALA A 57 -14.22 20.20 -0.82
C ALA A 57 -13.27 19.34 0.02
N LEU A 58 -12.37 18.59 -0.61
CA LEU A 58 -11.35 17.80 0.09
C LEU A 58 -10.28 18.73 0.68
N ASP A 59 -9.65 18.29 1.76
CA ASP A 59 -8.47 18.96 2.32
C ASP A 59 -7.18 18.49 1.64
N ALA A 60 -7.10 17.19 1.31
CA ALA A 60 -5.95 16.59 0.64
C ALA A 60 -6.35 15.36 -0.18
N VAL A 61 -5.43 14.90 -1.05
CA VAL A 61 -5.46 13.56 -1.64
C VAL A 61 -4.24 12.80 -1.16
N ALA A 62 -4.44 11.56 -0.68
CA ALA A 62 -3.37 10.66 -0.30
C ALA A 62 -3.28 9.49 -1.29
N VAL A 63 -2.06 9.02 -1.54
CA VAL A 63 -1.82 7.90 -2.45
C VAL A 63 -0.76 6.95 -1.88
N SER A 64 -0.95 5.65 -2.08
CA SER A 64 0.10 4.67 -1.81
C SER A 64 1.31 4.94 -2.71
N MET A 65 2.45 5.23 -2.08
CA MET A 65 3.67 5.60 -2.81
C MET A 65 4.48 4.42 -3.30
N GLY A 66 4.18 3.22 -2.84
CA GLY A 66 4.96 2.02 -3.09
C GLY A 66 5.67 1.49 -1.82
N PRO A 67 6.38 0.37 -1.96
CA PRO A 67 6.58 -0.41 -3.19
C PRO A 67 5.31 -1.13 -3.65
N GLY A 68 5.32 -1.61 -4.90
CA GLY A 68 4.20 -2.34 -5.48
C GLY A 68 4.29 -2.51 -6.99
N SER A 69 3.15 -2.74 -7.63
CA SER A 69 3.02 -2.84 -9.07
C SER A 69 3.45 -1.55 -9.77
N TYR A 70 4.47 -1.62 -10.62
CA TYR A 70 4.99 -0.47 -11.38
C TYR A 70 3.88 0.29 -12.14
N THR A 71 3.05 -0.45 -12.88
CA THR A 71 1.93 0.13 -13.64
C THR A 71 0.85 0.67 -12.72
N GLY A 72 0.50 -0.09 -11.68
CA GLY A 72 -0.51 0.30 -10.70
C GLY A 72 -0.15 1.60 -9.99
N LEU A 73 1.07 1.70 -9.45
CA LEU A 73 1.57 2.92 -8.78
C LEU A 73 1.52 4.14 -9.70
N ARG A 74 1.89 4.00 -10.98
CA ARG A 74 1.82 5.11 -11.94
C ARG A 74 0.40 5.59 -12.18
N ILE A 75 -0.56 4.66 -12.29
CA ILE A 75 -1.98 5.00 -12.47
C ILE A 75 -2.49 5.78 -11.25
N GLY A 76 -2.28 5.26 -10.04
CA GLY A 76 -2.73 5.90 -8.81
C GLY A 76 -2.10 7.27 -8.58
N VAL A 77 -0.77 7.35 -8.71
CA VAL A 77 -0.04 8.63 -8.52
C VAL A 77 -0.43 9.65 -9.59
N SER A 78 -0.61 9.25 -10.85
CA SER A 78 -1.04 10.17 -11.90
C SER A 78 -2.44 10.74 -11.63
N MET A 79 -3.38 9.89 -11.16
CA MET A 79 -4.71 10.31 -10.76
C MET A 79 -4.64 11.30 -9.58
N ALA A 80 -3.92 10.93 -8.51
CA ALA A 80 -3.77 11.78 -7.32
C ALA A 80 -3.17 13.15 -7.66
N LYS A 81 -2.10 13.17 -8.48
CA LYS A 81 -1.46 14.41 -8.96
C LYS A 81 -2.43 15.26 -9.77
N GLY A 82 -3.21 14.65 -10.68
CA GLY A 82 -4.20 15.35 -11.48
C GLY A 82 -5.28 16.01 -10.64
N LEU A 83 -5.81 15.30 -9.64
CA LEU A 83 -6.80 15.82 -8.68
C LEU A 83 -6.23 16.97 -7.85
N CYS A 84 -5.02 16.79 -7.30
CA CYS A 84 -4.34 17.80 -6.49
C CYS A 84 -4.06 19.07 -7.32
N TYR A 85 -3.50 18.92 -8.52
CA TYR A 85 -3.17 20.04 -9.39
C TYR A 85 -4.43 20.81 -9.82
N GLY A 86 -5.47 20.08 -10.25
CA GLY A 86 -6.72 20.70 -10.72
C GLY A 86 -7.51 21.44 -9.65
N ALA A 87 -7.43 21.01 -8.39
CA ALA A 87 -8.17 21.59 -7.26
C ALA A 87 -7.29 22.41 -6.30
N GLY A 88 -5.99 22.54 -6.57
CA GLY A 88 -5.07 23.25 -5.67
C GLY A 88 -4.94 22.59 -4.29
N LYS A 89 -4.98 21.24 -4.23
CA LYS A 89 -4.92 20.49 -2.97
C LYS A 89 -3.55 19.86 -2.75
N PRO A 90 -3.09 19.72 -1.49
CA PRO A 90 -1.86 19.03 -1.18
C PRO A 90 -1.96 17.53 -1.46
N LEU A 91 -0.83 16.94 -1.88
CA LEU A 91 -0.64 15.53 -2.09
C LEU A 91 0.11 14.90 -0.90
N ILE A 92 -0.41 13.79 -0.40
CA ILE A 92 0.20 13.00 0.67
C ILE A 92 0.63 11.66 0.09
N ALA A 93 1.90 11.30 0.31
CA ALA A 93 2.45 10.01 -0.07
C ALA A 93 2.54 9.09 1.14
N VAL A 94 1.88 7.93 1.09
CA VAL A 94 1.83 6.97 2.19
C VAL A 94 2.59 5.70 1.80
N PRO A 95 3.59 5.24 2.59
CA PRO A 95 4.30 4.00 2.31
C PRO A 95 3.35 2.79 2.36
N THR A 96 3.29 2.02 1.27
CA THR A 96 2.33 0.91 1.13
C THR A 96 2.50 -0.16 2.21
N LEU A 97 3.74 -0.57 2.48
CA LEU A 97 4.03 -1.60 3.50
C LEU A 97 3.68 -1.10 4.90
N GLN A 98 3.93 0.18 5.21
CA GLN A 98 3.59 0.74 6.51
C GLN A 98 2.09 0.80 6.75
N ALA A 99 1.32 1.17 5.74
CA ALA A 99 -0.15 1.16 5.82
C ALA A 99 -0.69 -0.26 6.02
N LEU A 100 -0.12 -1.24 5.31
CA LEU A 100 -0.49 -2.63 5.46
C LEU A 100 -0.11 -3.17 6.86
N ALA A 101 1.07 -2.81 7.39
CA ALA A 101 1.49 -3.19 8.73
C ALA A 101 0.58 -2.62 9.82
N LEU A 102 0.21 -1.36 9.72
CA LEU A 102 -0.68 -0.69 10.68
C LEU A 102 -2.05 -1.38 10.76
N SER A 103 -2.59 -1.84 9.61
CA SER A 103 -3.89 -2.50 9.57
C SER A 103 -3.93 -3.81 10.35
N VAL A 104 -2.80 -4.52 10.41
CA VAL A 104 -2.66 -5.78 11.17
C VAL A 104 -2.27 -5.50 12.62
N ALA A 105 -1.31 -4.61 12.88
CA ALA A 105 -0.84 -4.28 14.22
C ALA A 105 -1.98 -3.81 15.15
N ASN A 106 -2.99 -3.12 14.61
CA ASN A 106 -4.17 -2.69 15.36
C ASN A 106 -5.08 -3.84 15.81
N GLN A 107 -4.99 -5.02 15.18
CA GLN A 107 -5.81 -6.19 15.49
C GLN A 107 -5.16 -7.11 16.53
N TYR A 108 -3.83 -7.07 16.62
CA TYR A 108 -3.04 -7.93 17.50
C TYR A 108 -2.45 -7.12 18.64
N GLN A 109 -2.63 -7.61 19.88
CA GLN A 109 -2.16 -6.88 21.07
C GLN A 109 -0.79 -7.36 21.57
N GLU A 110 -0.17 -8.32 20.90
CA GLU A 110 1.09 -8.92 21.29
C GLU A 110 2.29 -8.08 20.85
N GLU A 111 3.36 -8.10 21.65
CA GLU A 111 4.67 -7.57 21.24
C GLU A 111 5.27 -8.53 20.21
N ALA A 112 5.27 -8.11 18.95
CA ALA A 112 5.76 -8.90 17.83
C ALA A 112 6.29 -7.95 16.73
N LEU A 113 6.97 -8.52 15.76
CA LEU A 113 7.30 -7.83 14.52
C LEU A 113 6.22 -8.11 13.47
N TYR A 114 5.86 -7.08 12.75
CA TYR A 114 4.88 -7.09 11.66
C TYR A 114 5.62 -6.96 10.34
N CYS A 115 5.53 -8.00 9.52
CA CYS A 115 6.25 -8.11 8.27
C CYS A 115 5.28 -8.19 7.08
N PRO A 116 4.80 -7.04 6.57
CA PRO A 116 4.00 -6.99 5.36
C PRO A 116 4.84 -7.42 4.16
N MET A 117 4.23 -8.17 3.25
CA MET A 117 4.88 -8.67 2.05
C MET A 117 4.04 -8.43 0.81
N ILE A 118 4.62 -7.75 -0.17
CA ILE A 118 4.02 -7.58 -1.50
C ILE A 118 4.77 -8.47 -2.49
N ASP A 119 4.03 -9.19 -3.32
CA ASP A 119 4.62 -10.09 -4.32
C ASP A 119 5.46 -9.33 -5.35
N ALA A 120 6.75 -9.67 -5.45
CA ALA A 120 7.70 -9.14 -6.42
C ALA A 120 8.08 -10.17 -7.50
N ARG A 121 7.23 -11.19 -7.69
CA ARG A 121 7.38 -12.35 -8.58
C ARG A 121 8.41 -13.37 -8.09
N ARG A 122 8.26 -14.63 -8.57
CA ARG A 122 9.09 -15.78 -8.11
C ARG A 122 9.09 -15.87 -6.58
N MET A 123 10.23 -16.18 -5.97
CA MET A 123 10.39 -16.21 -4.50
C MET A 123 10.80 -14.87 -3.89
N GLU A 124 10.65 -13.78 -4.63
CA GLU A 124 10.99 -12.44 -4.17
C GLU A 124 9.76 -11.67 -3.68
N VAL A 125 9.93 -10.90 -2.61
CA VAL A 125 8.91 -10.03 -2.02
C VAL A 125 9.47 -8.65 -1.76
N TYR A 126 8.61 -7.63 -1.79
CA TYR A 126 8.90 -6.36 -1.15
C TYR A 126 8.45 -6.45 0.29
N THR A 127 9.34 -6.14 1.23
CA THR A 127 9.07 -6.29 2.65
C THR A 127 9.79 -5.23 3.49
N ALA A 128 9.31 -5.06 4.70
CA ALA A 128 9.88 -4.24 5.77
C ALA A 128 9.44 -4.86 7.11
N PHE A 129 10.05 -4.45 8.21
CA PHE A 129 9.61 -4.88 9.53
C PHE A 129 9.19 -3.68 10.37
N TYR A 130 8.06 -3.81 11.01
CA TYR A 130 7.50 -2.79 11.89
C TYR A 130 7.26 -3.38 13.28
N ASN A 131 7.41 -2.56 14.31
CA ASN A 131 6.96 -2.93 15.64
C ASN A 131 5.45 -2.67 15.78
N ARG A 132 4.88 -3.02 16.93
CA ARG A 132 3.45 -2.81 17.24
C ARG A 132 2.99 -1.35 17.10
N SER A 133 3.85 -0.41 17.42
CA SER A 133 3.55 1.03 17.26
C SER A 133 3.77 1.54 15.84
N ASN A 134 3.92 0.63 14.87
CA ASN A 134 4.14 0.93 13.45
C ASN A 134 5.42 1.74 13.15
N HIS A 135 6.41 1.70 14.06
CA HIS A 135 7.73 2.23 13.76
C HIS A 135 8.54 1.20 12.97
N THR A 136 9.28 1.69 11.98
CA THR A 136 10.16 0.86 11.15
C THR A 136 11.30 0.28 12.00
N VAL A 137 11.46 -1.04 11.96
CA VAL A 137 12.55 -1.79 12.58
C VAL A 137 13.59 -2.18 11.53
N ILE A 138 13.14 -2.58 10.34
CA ILE A 138 13.97 -2.84 9.16
C ILE A 138 13.33 -2.13 7.98
N ASP A 139 14.13 -1.36 7.28
CA ASP A 139 13.71 -0.57 6.12
C ASP A 139 13.22 -1.44 4.97
N THR A 140 12.41 -0.82 4.12
CA THR A 140 11.84 -1.46 2.93
C THR A 140 12.92 -1.96 1.97
N LYS A 141 12.84 -3.23 1.61
CA LYS A 141 13.74 -3.89 0.65
C LYS A 141 13.02 -4.92 -0.21
N ALA A 142 13.65 -5.27 -1.33
CA ALA A 142 13.30 -6.46 -2.09
C ALA A 142 14.15 -7.63 -1.55
N GLU A 143 13.50 -8.75 -1.22
CA GLU A 143 14.14 -9.91 -0.61
C GLU A 143 13.74 -11.18 -1.34
N ILE A 144 14.73 -12.00 -1.73
CA ILE A 144 14.49 -13.35 -2.21
C ILE A 144 14.45 -14.27 -0.99
N ILE A 145 13.33 -14.93 -0.80
CA ILE A 145 13.09 -15.73 0.40
C ILE A 145 13.54 -17.18 0.17
N ASP A 146 14.36 -17.65 1.11
CA ASP A 146 14.80 -19.03 1.27
C ASP A 146 14.55 -19.53 2.71
N GLU A 147 14.96 -20.77 3.01
CA GLU A 147 14.81 -21.41 4.30
C GLU A 147 15.58 -20.75 5.45
N ASN A 148 16.62 -19.97 5.15
CA ASN A 148 17.48 -19.27 6.11
C ASN A 148 17.06 -17.79 6.27
N SER A 149 16.13 -17.33 5.46
CA SER A 149 15.68 -15.94 5.50
C SER A 149 15.11 -15.59 6.87
N PHE A 150 15.54 -14.47 7.42
CA PHE A 150 15.11 -13.95 8.72
C PHE A 150 15.45 -14.84 9.93
N ALA A 151 16.36 -15.83 9.83
CA ALA A 151 16.67 -16.77 10.89
C ALA A 151 17.08 -16.10 12.20
N GLU A 152 17.92 -15.06 12.16
CA GLU A 152 18.35 -14.30 13.35
C GLU A 152 17.17 -13.56 14.01
N LEU A 153 16.29 -12.98 13.23
CA LEU A 153 15.09 -12.29 13.75
C LEU A 153 14.10 -13.30 14.36
N LEU A 154 13.88 -14.41 13.68
CA LEU A 154 12.99 -15.48 14.12
C LEU A 154 13.51 -16.22 15.35
N ALA A 155 14.82 -16.17 15.63
CA ALA A 155 15.38 -16.75 16.85
C ALA A 155 14.93 -16.03 18.12
N THR A 156 14.62 -14.74 18.03
CA THR A 156 14.35 -13.88 19.20
C THR A 156 12.99 -13.17 19.18
N ASN A 157 12.29 -13.20 18.04
CA ASN A 157 11.02 -12.48 17.88
C ASN A 157 9.93 -13.38 17.29
N VAL A 158 8.71 -13.18 17.75
CA VAL A 158 7.51 -13.60 17.03
C VAL A 158 7.32 -12.65 15.85
N ILE A 159 7.11 -13.18 14.66
CA ILE A 159 6.92 -12.39 13.45
C ILE A 159 5.63 -12.78 12.75
N TYR A 160 4.77 -11.81 12.52
CA TYR A 160 3.58 -11.96 11.69
C TYR A 160 3.88 -11.59 10.26
N PHE A 161 3.74 -12.55 9.34
CA PHE A 161 3.90 -12.39 7.89
C PHE A 161 2.53 -12.32 7.24
N PHE A 162 2.26 -11.32 6.40
CA PHE A 162 0.97 -11.10 5.75
C PHE A 162 1.11 -10.30 4.46
N GLY A 163 0.01 -10.17 3.71
CA GLY A 163 -0.03 -9.55 2.39
C GLY A 163 0.12 -10.59 1.28
N ASN A 164 -0.13 -10.18 0.05
CA ASN A 164 -0.19 -11.07 -1.11
C ASN A 164 1.14 -11.75 -1.49
N GLY A 165 2.26 -11.32 -0.90
CA GLY A 165 3.56 -11.97 -1.04
C GLY A 165 3.82 -13.06 0.00
N SER A 166 3.03 -13.15 1.09
CA SER A 166 3.31 -14.05 2.21
C SER A 166 2.91 -15.51 1.96
N ASP A 167 1.83 -15.75 1.21
CA ASP A 167 1.31 -17.11 1.02
C ASP A 167 2.30 -18.03 0.29
N LYS A 168 3.08 -17.49 -0.67
CA LYS A 168 4.05 -18.29 -1.44
C LYS A 168 5.26 -18.73 -0.62
N ILE A 169 5.56 -18.05 0.51
CA ILE A 169 6.72 -18.37 1.36
C ILE A 169 6.36 -19.17 2.61
N LYS A 170 5.09 -19.41 2.86
CA LYS A 170 4.60 -20.10 4.07
C LYS A 170 5.23 -21.48 4.29
N ASN A 171 5.53 -22.21 3.21
CA ASN A 171 6.16 -23.52 3.30
C ASN A 171 7.70 -23.44 3.36
N THR A 172 8.27 -22.27 3.15
CA THR A 172 9.73 -22.04 3.15
C THR A 172 10.23 -21.65 4.54
N LEU A 173 9.49 -20.81 5.26
CA LEU A 173 9.83 -20.37 6.61
C LEU A 173 9.08 -21.25 7.64
N THR A 174 9.77 -22.22 8.21
CA THR A 174 9.18 -23.23 9.11
C THR A 174 9.43 -22.98 10.60
N SER A 175 10.01 -21.83 10.96
CA SER A 175 10.25 -21.46 12.37
C SER A 175 8.93 -21.43 13.16
N PRO A 176 8.89 -21.91 14.42
CA PRO A 176 7.71 -21.79 15.27
C PRO A 176 7.31 -20.34 15.58
N ASN A 177 8.24 -19.39 15.43
CA ASN A 177 7.99 -17.97 15.61
C ASN A 177 7.50 -17.26 14.33
N ALA A 178 7.39 -18.00 13.22
CA ALA A 178 6.84 -17.46 11.96
C ALA A 178 5.34 -17.72 11.90
N HIS A 179 4.54 -16.66 12.02
CA HIS A 179 3.09 -16.72 11.97
C HIS A 179 2.59 -16.08 10.68
N PHE A 180 1.73 -16.79 9.94
CA PHE A 180 1.20 -16.32 8.67
C PHE A 180 -0.27 -15.96 8.79
N ILE A 181 -0.61 -14.73 8.40
CA ILE A 181 -1.99 -14.23 8.36
C ILE A 181 -2.41 -14.13 6.90
N SER A 182 -3.30 -14.99 6.47
CA SER A 182 -3.81 -15.02 5.09
C SER A 182 -4.96 -14.03 4.90
N GLY A 183 -5.20 -13.61 3.64
CA GLY A 183 -6.32 -12.76 3.28
C GLY A 183 -6.14 -11.28 3.62
N ILE A 184 -4.93 -10.86 3.96
CA ILE A 184 -4.61 -9.44 4.15
C ILE A 184 -4.19 -8.84 2.82
N GLU A 185 -4.98 -7.88 2.34
CA GLU A 185 -4.74 -7.17 1.08
C GLU A 185 -4.51 -5.68 1.32
N THR A 186 -3.85 -5.03 0.36
CA THR A 186 -3.74 -3.57 0.34
C THR A 186 -5.11 -2.95 0.10
N SER A 187 -5.36 -1.82 0.74
CA SER A 187 -6.62 -1.08 0.61
C SER A 187 -6.41 0.40 0.91
N ALA A 188 -7.09 1.27 0.19
CA ALA A 188 -7.06 2.71 0.45
C ALA A 188 -7.53 3.08 1.87
N ARG A 189 -8.36 2.22 2.52
CA ARG A 189 -8.75 2.41 3.93
C ARG A 189 -7.55 2.38 4.88
N ASN A 190 -6.54 1.58 4.55
CA ASN A 190 -5.37 1.40 5.40
C ASN A 190 -4.45 2.64 5.38
N LEU A 191 -4.58 3.50 4.36
CA LEU A 191 -3.84 4.76 4.26
C LEU A 191 -4.38 5.82 5.21
N ALA A 192 -5.68 5.78 5.54
CA ALA A 192 -6.38 6.87 6.21
C ALA A 192 -5.73 7.36 7.52
N PRO A 193 -5.32 6.50 8.48
CA PRO A 193 -4.69 6.97 9.70
C PRO A 193 -3.34 7.65 9.46
N LEU A 194 -2.52 7.10 8.54
CA LEU A 194 -1.22 7.68 8.20
C LEU A 194 -1.36 8.97 7.39
N ALA A 195 -2.36 9.06 6.52
CA ALA A 195 -2.66 10.28 5.77
C ALA A 195 -3.11 11.41 6.70
N GLU A 196 -3.94 11.12 7.73
CA GLU A 196 -4.33 12.10 8.75
C GLU A 196 -3.11 12.56 9.55
N GLN A 197 -2.24 11.63 9.97
CA GLN A 197 -1.01 11.99 10.67
C GLN A 197 -0.09 12.88 9.82
N ALA A 198 0.06 12.55 8.54
CA ALA A 198 0.85 13.35 7.59
C ALA A 198 0.24 14.74 7.38
N TRP A 199 -1.10 14.83 7.30
CA TRP A 199 -1.81 16.10 7.22
C TRP A 199 -1.55 16.98 8.44
N GLN A 200 -1.68 16.44 9.64
CA GLN A 200 -1.43 17.17 10.89
C GLN A 200 0.00 17.68 10.98
N ASN A 201 0.96 16.88 10.52
CA ASN A 201 2.38 17.21 10.50
C ASN A 201 2.79 18.04 9.27
N LYS A 202 1.85 18.40 8.37
CA LYS A 202 2.11 19.11 7.11
C LYS A 202 3.15 18.42 6.22
N GLN A 203 3.17 17.10 6.22
CA GLN A 203 4.06 16.27 5.41
C GLN A 203 3.45 16.05 4.02
N PHE A 204 3.61 17.04 3.17
CA PHE A 204 3.13 17.01 1.79
C PHE A 204 4.29 16.80 0.82
N VAL A 205 4.00 16.14 -0.29
CA VAL A 205 4.95 15.97 -1.39
C VAL A 205 4.66 16.97 -2.50
N ASP A 206 5.69 17.29 -3.28
CA ASP A 206 5.55 18.18 -4.42
C ASP A 206 4.73 17.52 -5.53
N VAL A 207 3.61 18.13 -5.91
CA VAL A 207 2.69 17.57 -6.91
C VAL A 207 3.35 17.44 -8.28
N ALA A 208 4.28 18.30 -8.66
CA ALA A 208 4.95 18.27 -9.95
C ALA A 208 6.06 17.19 -10.00
N TYR A 209 6.87 17.11 -8.95
CA TYR A 209 8.11 16.30 -8.94
C TYR A 209 7.99 14.97 -8.20
N PHE A 210 6.93 14.74 -7.43
CA PHE A 210 6.76 13.45 -6.73
C PHE A 210 6.70 12.29 -7.72
N GLU A 211 7.46 11.23 -7.43
CA GLU A 211 7.47 9.96 -8.14
C GLU A 211 7.20 8.81 -7.17
N PRO A 212 6.56 7.71 -7.63
CA PRO A 212 6.43 6.51 -6.82
C PRO A 212 7.77 5.94 -6.38
N PHE A 213 7.79 5.30 -5.23
CA PHE A 213 8.97 4.60 -4.73
C PHE A 213 9.16 3.27 -5.48
N TYR A 214 10.01 3.30 -6.50
CA TYR A 214 10.40 2.12 -7.28
C TYR A 214 11.61 1.45 -6.64
N LEU A 215 11.44 0.26 -6.03
CA LEU A 215 12.55 -0.53 -5.49
C LEU A 215 13.37 -1.22 -6.58
N LYS A 216 12.83 -1.34 -7.78
CA LYS A 216 13.48 -1.96 -8.94
C LYS A 216 13.26 -1.13 -10.18
N ASP A 217 14.27 -1.12 -11.02
CA ASP A 217 14.16 -0.59 -12.38
C ASP A 217 13.16 -1.40 -13.19
N PHE A 218 12.44 -0.70 -14.07
CA PHE A 218 11.53 -1.36 -14.98
C PHE A 218 12.29 -2.20 -16.02
N VAL A 219 12.17 -3.52 -15.93
CA VAL A 219 12.65 -4.44 -16.96
C VAL A 219 11.52 -4.77 -17.92
N ALA A 220 11.58 -4.23 -19.13
CA ALA A 220 10.62 -4.57 -20.19
C ALA A 220 10.74 -6.06 -20.53
N THR A 221 9.65 -6.81 -20.40
CA THR A 221 9.58 -8.17 -20.90
C THR A 221 9.48 -8.11 -22.42
N THR A 222 10.48 -8.61 -23.14
CA THR A 222 10.36 -8.83 -24.59
C THR A 222 9.24 -9.82 -24.85
N PRO A 223 8.23 -9.49 -25.70
CA PRO A 223 7.19 -10.43 -26.06
C PRO A 223 7.82 -11.68 -26.65
N LYS A 224 7.48 -12.87 -26.14
CA LYS A 224 7.82 -14.10 -26.84
C LYS A 224 7.15 -14.03 -28.21
N LYS A 225 7.94 -13.93 -29.30
CA LYS A 225 7.42 -14.05 -30.66
C LYS A 225 6.59 -15.35 -30.72
N LYS A 226 5.29 -15.24 -30.94
CA LYS A 226 4.51 -16.37 -31.43
C LYS A 226 5.11 -16.69 -32.82
N VAL A 227 5.81 -17.80 -32.93
CA VAL A 227 6.13 -18.39 -34.22
C VAL A 227 4.78 -18.85 -34.78
N LEU A 228 4.33 -18.19 -35.83
CA LEU A 228 3.19 -18.61 -36.65
C LEU A 228 3.57 -19.88 -37.39
#